data_20374b8bc88b3e91782d20288cf743d2
#
_entry.id   20374b8bc88b3e91782d20288cf743d2
#
_cell.length_a   1.000
_cell.length_b   1.000
_cell.length_c   1.000
_cell.angle_alpha   90.00
_cell.angle_beta   90.00
_cell.angle_gamma   90.00
#
_symmetry.space_group_name_H-M   'P 1'
#
loop_
_entity.id
_entity.type
_entity.pdbx_description
1 polymer ?
#
loop_
_entity_poly.entity_id
_entity_poly.type
_entity_poly.pdbx_seq_one_letter_code
_entity_poly.pdbx_strand_id
1 'polypeptide(L)'
;MRLAFSPFNAAMGYEEAFRLAAELGLDLEVAYDLHEALPLPDPKALRATGEALGVGFTLHLPFVEMNPASLIPSVRALSEERLKRALEFGEALGAKVGVLHTGQVPLRHPVALELAREALERTLAALLPLPFPVALENLALAEGDLLRGPEELGALLTRFPQYGFCLDVGHALVELGSRGPRLYQEALGPRLLHLHLHDNHGQKDDHLPVGAGAVPWEKLIDGLRGFPGTAALEVTGGPEGVRRSLSRLQSLLAP
;
A
#
# COMPACT_ATOMS: atom_id res chain seq x y z
N MET A 1 6.82 14.93 -2.46
CA MET A 1 5.87 13.85 -2.06
C MET A 1 4.45 14.37 -2.14
N ARG A 2 3.54 13.65 -2.79
CA ARG A 2 2.11 13.94 -2.81
C ARG A 2 1.42 13.05 -1.77
N LEU A 3 0.64 13.65 -0.86
CA LEU A 3 -0.04 12.92 0.21
C LEU A 3 -1.46 12.54 -0.18
N ALA A 4 -1.86 11.35 0.20
CA ALA A 4 -3.21 10.80 0.14
C ALA A 4 -3.65 10.34 1.54
N PHE A 5 -4.90 9.94 1.70
CA PHE A 5 -5.34 9.12 2.82
C PHE A 5 -6.30 8.03 2.35
N SER A 6 -6.37 6.95 3.11
CA SER A 6 -7.29 5.83 2.87
C SER A 6 -8.63 6.08 3.57
N PRO A 7 -9.73 6.32 2.84
CA PRO A 7 -11.07 6.38 3.44
C PRO A 7 -11.46 5.07 4.14
N PHE A 8 -10.95 3.93 3.65
CA PHE A 8 -11.18 2.63 4.25
C PHE A 8 -10.65 2.57 5.70
N ASN A 9 -9.38 2.87 5.91
CA ASN A 9 -8.76 2.85 7.24
C ASN A 9 -9.37 3.91 8.15
N ALA A 10 -9.74 5.07 7.60
CA ALA A 10 -10.41 6.13 8.33
C ALA A 10 -11.92 5.90 8.56
N ALA A 11 -12.48 4.78 8.08
CA ALA A 11 -13.89 4.43 8.19
C ALA A 11 -14.84 5.54 7.69
N MET A 12 -14.52 6.14 6.55
CA MET A 12 -15.27 7.24 5.93
C MET A 12 -15.93 6.83 4.63
N GLY A 13 -17.14 7.38 4.37
CA GLY A 13 -17.74 7.33 3.04
C GLY A 13 -17.09 8.31 2.06
N TYR A 14 -17.23 8.05 0.75
CA TYR A 14 -16.57 8.86 -0.29
C TYR A 14 -16.96 10.33 -0.28
N GLU A 15 -18.24 10.67 0.00
CA GLU A 15 -18.66 12.06 0.06
C GLU A 15 -17.90 12.86 1.13
N GLU A 16 -17.77 12.29 2.33
CA GLU A 16 -17.01 12.88 3.43
C GLU A 16 -15.52 12.91 3.11
N ALA A 17 -14.98 11.82 2.53
CA ALA A 17 -13.60 11.71 2.15
C ALA A 17 -13.19 12.76 1.10
N PHE A 18 -14.01 12.99 0.08
CA PHE A 18 -13.76 14.05 -0.91
C PHE A 18 -13.76 15.46 -0.30
N ARG A 19 -14.70 15.75 0.61
CA ARG A 19 -14.72 17.03 1.32
C ARG A 19 -13.44 17.24 2.12
N LEU A 20 -13.03 16.23 2.88
CA LEU A 20 -11.81 16.29 3.69
C LEU A 20 -10.56 16.39 2.81
N ALA A 21 -10.48 15.61 1.73
CA ALA A 21 -9.36 15.64 0.80
C ALA A 21 -9.19 17.02 0.18
N ALA A 22 -10.27 17.62 -0.33
CA ALA A 22 -10.26 18.95 -0.91
C ALA A 22 -9.87 20.03 0.11
N GLU A 23 -10.39 19.94 1.35
CA GLU A 23 -10.07 20.86 2.44
C GLU A 23 -8.57 20.82 2.81
N LEU A 24 -8.00 19.62 2.89
CA LEU A 24 -6.62 19.40 3.35
C LEU A 24 -5.59 19.39 2.21
N GLY A 25 -6.01 19.46 0.95
CA GLY A 25 -5.12 19.34 -0.22
C GLY A 25 -4.51 17.95 -0.37
N LEU A 26 -5.25 16.91 0.00
CA LEU A 26 -4.84 15.51 -0.09
C LEU A 26 -5.48 14.81 -1.29
N ASP A 27 -4.84 13.72 -1.74
CA ASP A 27 -5.44 12.73 -2.65
C ASP A 27 -6.17 11.64 -1.83
N LEU A 28 -6.85 10.72 -2.52
CA LEU A 28 -7.49 9.55 -1.91
C LEU A 28 -6.79 8.26 -2.34
N GLU A 29 -6.60 7.35 -1.41
CA GLU A 29 -6.28 5.97 -1.71
C GLU A 29 -7.52 5.11 -1.68
N VAL A 30 -7.91 4.59 -2.83
CA VAL A 30 -9.11 3.75 -2.98
C VAL A 30 -8.75 2.30 -2.68
N ALA A 31 -9.44 1.65 -1.74
CA ALA A 31 -9.32 0.22 -1.49
C ALA A 31 -10.27 -0.55 -2.40
N TYR A 32 -9.73 -1.35 -3.34
CA TYR A 32 -10.55 -2.09 -4.32
C TYR A 32 -11.41 -3.18 -3.69
N ASP A 33 -10.99 -3.79 -2.59
CA ASP A 33 -11.76 -4.85 -1.92
C ASP A 33 -13.19 -4.44 -1.57
N LEU A 34 -13.40 -3.16 -1.25
CA LEU A 34 -14.74 -2.65 -0.98
C LEU A 34 -15.62 -2.58 -2.24
N HIS A 35 -15.01 -2.52 -3.42
CA HIS A 35 -15.75 -2.44 -4.68
C HIS A 35 -16.57 -3.70 -4.95
N GLU A 36 -16.13 -4.86 -4.50
CA GLU A 36 -16.84 -6.13 -4.65
C GLU A 36 -17.87 -6.34 -3.52
N ALA A 37 -17.59 -5.83 -2.34
CA ALA A 37 -18.45 -5.99 -1.15
C ALA A 37 -19.55 -4.91 -1.03
N LEU A 38 -19.26 -3.71 -1.53
CA LEU A 38 -20.15 -2.57 -1.49
C LEU A 38 -20.23 -1.95 -2.89
N PRO A 39 -21.39 -1.44 -3.34
CA PRO A 39 -21.48 -0.77 -4.63
C PRO A 39 -20.68 0.55 -4.56
N LEU A 40 -19.41 0.48 -4.89
CA LEU A 40 -18.60 1.69 -5.07
C LEU A 40 -19.08 2.46 -6.31
N PRO A 41 -18.96 3.79 -6.32
CA PRO A 41 -19.20 4.56 -7.53
C PRO A 41 -18.34 4.07 -8.70
N ASP A 42 -18.84 4.23 -9.92
CA ASP A 42 -18.09 4.02 -11.15
C ASP A 42 -16.74 4.77 -11.07
N PRO A 43 -15.61 4.14 -11.44
CA PRO A 43 -14.30 4.78 -11.37
C PRO A 43 -14.20 6.08 -12.18
N LYS A 44 -14.93 6.18 -13.30
CA LYS A 44 -15.00 7.42 -14.08
C LYS A 44 -15.76 8.54 -13.36
N ALA A 45 -16.80 8.18 -12.60
CA ALA A 45 -17.53 9.15 -11.78
C ALA A 45 -16.68 9.63 -10.58
N LEU A 46 -15.93 8.72 -9.92
CA LEU A 46 -14.94 9.08 -8.89
C LEU A 46 -13.88 10.02 -9.46
N ARG A 47 -13.33 9.68 -10.63
CA ARG A 47 -12.34 10.52 -11.32
C ARG A 47 -12.87 11.91 -11.64
N ALA A 48 -14.06 12.02 -12.22
CA ALA A 48 -14.68 13.29 -12.54
C ALA A 48 -14.90 14.17 -11.29
N THR A 49 -15.33 13.55 -10.17
CA THR A 49 -15.45 14.24 -8.88
C THR A 49 -14.09 14.73 -8.37
N GLY A 50 -13.08 13.87 -8.44
CA GLY A 50 -11.71 14.21 -8.04
C GLY A 50 -11.15 15.37 -8.88
N GLU A 51 -11.29 15.32 -10.21
CA GLU A 51 -10.86 16.39 -11.11
C GLU A 51 -11.53 17.74 -10.77
N ALA A 52 -12.83 17.72 -10.48
CA ALA A 52 -13.58 18.92 -10.09
C ALA A 52 -13.10 19.52 -8.75
N LEU A 53 -12.60 18.70 -7.85
CA LEU A 53 -12.14 19.10 -6.50
C LEU A 53 -10.61 19.23 -6.37
N GLY A 54 -9.85 18.92 -7.42
CA GLY A 54 -8.38 18.90 -7.38
C GLY A 54 -7.81 17.72 -6.58
N VAL A 55 -8.59 16.64 -6.42
CA VAL A 55 -8.23 15.41 -5.69
C VAL A 55 -7.82 14.33 -6.67
N GLY A 56 -6.60 13.80 -6.52
CA GLY A 56 -6.09 12.65 -7.29
C GLY A 56 -6.31 11.34 -6.55
N PHE A 57 -5.80 10.23 -7.16
CA PHE A 57 -6.01 8.90 -6.62
C PHE A 57 -4.74 8.05 -6.62
N THR A 58 -4.61 7.22 -5.59
CA THR A 58 -3.85 5.98 -5.57
C THR A 58 -4.82 4.82 -5.36
N LEU A 59 -4.38 3.59 -5.58
CA LEU A 59 -5.23 2.41 -5.51
C LEU A 59 -4.57 1.33 -4.66
N HIS A 60 -5.23 0.89 -3.59
CA HIS A 60 -4.87 -0.36 -2.95
C HIS A 60 -5.55 -1.50 -3.70
N LEU A 61 -4.75 -2.36 -4.34
CA LEU A 61 -5.23 -3.55 -5.05
C LEU A 61 -5.85 -4.55 -4.06
N PRO A 62 -6.75 -5.45 -4.51
CA PRO A 62 -7.42 -6.36 -3.60
C PRO A 62 -6.44 -7.33 -2.91
N PHE A 63 -6.71 -7.63 -1.65
CA PHE A 63 -5.94 -8.58 -0.85
C PHE A 63 -6.82 -9.48 0.02
N VAL A 64 -8.08 -9.08 0.28
CA VAL A 64 -9.00 -9.85 1.12
C VAL A 64 -9.45 -11.11 0.39
N GLU A 65 -9.43 -12.26 1.08
CA GLU A 65 -9.86 -13.57 0.57
C GLU A 65 -9.22 -13.97 -0.76
N MET A 66 -7.98 -13.57 -1.00
CA MET A 66 -7.19 -13.97 -2.16
C MET A 66 -5.73 -14.20 -1.81
N ASN A 67 -5.01 -14.87 -2.71
CA ASN A 67 -3.58 -15.10 -2.53
C ASN A 67 -2.89 -15.29 -3.89
N PRO A 68 -2.16 -14.26 -4.38
CA PRO A 68 -1.43 -14.33 -5.65
C PRO A 68 -0.29 -15.37 -5.64
N ALA A 69 0.15 -15.78 -4.46
CA ALA A 69 1.17 -16.81 -4.23
C ALA A 69 0.58 -18.20 -3.93
N SER A 70 -0.73 -18.39 -4.11
CA SER A 70 -1.40 -19.63 -3.72
C SER A 70 -0.82 -20.87 -4.42
N LEU A 71 -0.57 -21.92 -3.64
CA LEU A 71 -0.20 -23.24 -4.14
C LEU A 71 -1.38 -23.94 -4.83
N ILE A 72 -2.61 -23.48 -4.58
CA ILE A 72 -3.84 -24.01 -5.19
C ILE A 72 -4.12 -23.21 -6.47
N PRO A 73 -4.06 -23.87 -7.67
CA PRO A 73 -4.18 -23.16 -8.95
C PRO A 73 -5.48 -22.36 -9.12
N SER A 74 -6.61 -22.87 -8.61
CA SER A 74 -7.91 -22.17 -8.70
C SER A 74 -7.96 -20.89 -7.84
N VAL A 75 -7.35 -20.91 -6.65
CA VAL A 75 -7.25 -19.69 -5.80
C VAL A 75 -6.34 -18.66 -6.45
N ARG A 76 -5.23 -19.11 -7.03
CA ARG A 76 -4.33 -18.20 -7.76
C ARG A 76 -5.01 -17.60 -8.99
N ALA A 77 -5.71 -18.42 -9.79
CA ALA A 77 -6.43 -17.92 -10.97
C ALA A 77 -7.50 -16.88 -10.60
N LEU A 78 -8.27 -17.11 -9.51
CA LEU A 78 -9.20 -16.12 -8.98
C LEU A 78 -8.48 -14.84 -8.56
N SER A 79 -7.33 -14.95 -7.89
CA SER A 79 -6.53 -13.80 -7.49
C SER A 79 -6.03 -12.99 -8.70
N GLU A 80 -5.55 -13.67 -9.74
CA GLU A 80 -5.14 -13.01 -11.00
C GLU A 80 -6.31 -12.28 -11.66
N GLU A 81 -7.49 -12.88 -11.71
CA GLU A 81 -8.69 -12.27 -12.29
C GLU A 81 -9.08 -11.00 -11.53
N ARG A 82 -9.13 -11.06 -10.19
CA ARG A 82 -9.44 -9.91 -9.34
C ARG A 82 -8.42 -8.79 -9.51
N LEU A 83 -7.14 -9.13 -9.54
CA LEU A 83 -6.05 -8.16 -9.77
C LEU A 83 -6.18 -7.47 -11.14
N LYS A 84 -6.48 -8.20 -12.21
CA LYS A 84 -6.68 -7.63 -13.55
C LYS A 84 -7.86 -6.65 -13.57
N ARG A 85 -8.99 -7.03 -12.98
CA ARG A 85 -10.16 -6.13 -12.83
C ARG A 85 -9.82 -4.86 -12.04
N ALA A 86 -9.04 -5.01 -10.95
CA ALA A 86 -8.61 -3.87 -10.16
C ALA A 86 -7.65 -2.95 -10.92
N LEU A 87 -6.77 -3.50 -11.76
CA LEU A 87 -5.91 -2.71 -12.65
C LEU A 87 -6.72 -1.94 -13.70
N GLU A 88 -7.73 -2.56 -14.32
CA GLU A 88 -8.66 -1.88 -15.24
C GLU A 88 -9.44 -0.76 -14.54
N PHE A 89 -9.90 -1.02 -13.31
CA PHE A 89 -10.55 -0.01 -12.48
C PHE A 89 -9.61 1.16 -12.18
N GLY A 90 -8.36 0.87 -11.78
CA GLY A 90 -7.34 1.89 -11.47
C GLY A 90 -6.97 2.75 -12.67
N GLU A 91 -6.88 2.16 -13.86
CA GLU A 91 -6.67 2.90 -15.11
C GLU A 91 -7.83 3.85 -15.39
N ALA A 92 -9.08 3.38 -15.29
CA ALA A 92 -10.27 4.21 -15.47
C ALA A 92 -10.37 5.32 -14.42
N LEU A 93 -9.96 5.04 -13.17
CA LEU A 93 -9.89 5.99 -12.06
C LEU A 93 -8.80 7.07 -12.29
N GLY A 94 -7.77 6.74 -13.06
CA GLY A 94 -6.57 7.58 -13.20
C GLY A 94 -5.63 7.49 -12.00
N ALA A 95 -5.53 6.29 -11.42
CA ALA A 95 -4.64 6.03 -10.29
C ALA A 95 -3.17 6.30 -10.65
N LYS A 96 -2.44 6.99 -9.78
CA LYS A 96 -1.02 7.33 -9.97
C LYS A 96 -0.10 6.15 -9.67
N VAL A 97 -0.51 5.30 -8.73
CA VAL A 97 0.17 4.08 -8.32
C VAL A 97 -0.85 3.09 -7.76
N GLY A 98 -0.61 1.80 -7.96
CA GLY A 98 -1.33 0.72 -7.29
C GLY A 98 -0.42 0.03 -6.28
N VAL A 99 -0.95 -0.39 -5.15
CA VAL A 99 -0.23 -1.17 -4.13
C VAL A 99 -0.68 -2.62 -4.17
N LEU A 100 0.26 -3.55 -4.18
CA LEU A 100 0.02 -4.99 -4.31
C LEU A 100 0.68 -5.77 -3.18
N HIS A 101 -0.12 -6.53 -2.43
CA HIS A 101 0.36 -7.52 -1.47
C HIS A 101 0.96 -8.74 -2.16
N THR A 102 2.10 -9.22 -1.66
CA THR A 102 2.85 -10.33 -2.27
C THR A 102 2.30 -11.71 -1.94
N GLY A 103 1.29 -11.80 -1.08
CA GLY A 103 0.61 -13.03 -0.73
C GLY A 103 1.25 -13.79 0.42
N GLN A 104 0.66 -14.97 0.71
CA GLN A 104 0.95 -15.76 1.89
C GLN A 104 1.23 -17.21 1.56
N VAL A 105 1.96 -17.88 2.43
CA VAL A 105 2.19 -19.33 2.43
C VAL A 105 1.61 -19.97 3.70
N PRO A 106 0.83 -21.04 3.60
CA PRO A 106 0.16 -21.63 4.76
C PRO A 106 1.13 -22.31 5.73
N LEU A 107 2.31 -22.68 5.26
CA LEU A 107 3.35 -23.36 6.03
C LEU A 107 4.73 -22.90 5.55
N ARG A 108 5.55 -22.39 6.44
CA ARG A 108 6.94 -21.98 6.14
C ARG A 108 7.89 -23.19 6.04
N HIS A 109 7.56 -24.12 5.17
CA HIS A 109 8.42 -25.23 4.79
C HIS A 109 9.20 -24.85 3.52
N PRO A 110 10.50 -25.20 3.38
CA PRO A 110 11.33 -24.76 2.24
C PRO A 110 10.68 -25.03 0.87
N VAL A 111 10.13 -26.21 0.66
CA VAL A 111 9.45 -26.57 -0.60
C VAL A 111 8.19 -25.71 -0.84
N ALA A 112 7.39 -25.47 0.21
CA ALA A 112 6.20 -24.64 0.08
C ALA A 112 6.56 -23.16 -0.22
N LEU A 113 7.62 -22.65 0.38
CA LEU A 113 8.14 -21.30 0.11
C LEU A 113 8.62 -21.17 -1.34
N GLU A 114 9.37 -22.15 -1.84
CA GLU A 114 9.85 -22.15 -3.24
C GLU A 114 8.68 -22.16 -4.22
N LEU A 115 7.73 -23.08 -4.06
CA LEU A 115 6.55 -23.17 -4.90
C LEU A 115 5.66 -21.91 -4.84
N ALA A 116 5.53 -21.30 -3.66
CA ALA A 116 4.76 -20.07 -3.50
C ALA A 116 5.45 -18.86 -4.16
N ARG A 117 6.78 -18.77 -4.09
CA ARG A 117 7.56 -17.76 -4.82
C ARG A 117 7.36 -17.91 -6.34
N GLU A 118 7.50 -19.13 -6.87
CA GLU A 118 7.21 -19.39 -8.29
C GLU A 118 5.76 -19.07 -8.67
N ALA A 119 4.80 -19.36 -7.79
CA ALA A 119 3.40 -19.03 -8.00
C ALA A 119 3.19 -17.52 -8.07
N LEU A 120 3.77 -16.76 -7.15
CA LEU A 120 3.75 -15.29 -7.17
C LEU A 120 4.38 -14.75 -8.46
N GLU A 121 5.54 -15.24 -8.85
CA GLU A 121 6.22 -14.81 -10.08
C GLU A 121 5.37 -15.05 -11.33
N ARG A 122 4.67 -16.19 -11.41
CA ARG A 122 3.70 -16.44 -12.50
C ARG A 122 2.56 -15.42 -12.48
N THR A 123 2.02 -15.12 -11.31
CA THR A 123 0.97 -14.07 -11.18
C THR A 123 1.51 -12.70 -11.63
N LEU A 124 2.66 -12.28 -11.14
CA LEU A 124 3.25 -10.99 -11.53
C LEU A 124 3.51 -10.89 -13.04
N ALA A 125 4.00 -11.98 -13.65
CA ALA A 125 4.19 -12.05 -15.11
C ALA A 125 2.86 -11.97 -15.89
N ALA A 126 1.79 -12.60 -15.38
CA ALA A 126 0.46 -12.61 -16.00
C ALA A 126 -0.28 -11.26 -15.92
N LEU A 127 0.18 -10.34 -15.06
CA LEU A 127 -0.36 -8.98 -14.95
C LEU A 127 0.31 -7.99 -15.90
N LEU A 128 1.39 -8.37 -16.58
CA LEU A 128 2.10 -7.48 -17.51
C LEU A 128 1.41 -7.43 -18.91
N PRO A 129 1.47 -6.28 -19.61
CA PRO A 129 2.02 -5.01 -19.16
C PRO A 129 1.10 -4.29 -18.15
N LEU A 130 1.69 -3.56 -17.21
CA LEU A 130 0.93 -2.79 -16.23
C LEU A 130 0.39 -1.50 -16.87
N PRO A 131 -0.90 -1.14 -16.65
CA PRO A 131 -1.48 0.08 -17.20
C PRO A 131 -0.99 1.37 -16.51
N PHE A 132 -0.51 1.25 -15.28
CA PHE A 132 0.10 2.32 -14.48
C PHE A 132 1.11 1.72 -13.51
N PRO A 133 1.96 2.52 -12.82
CA PRO A 133 2.94 2.02 -11.86
C PRO A 133 2.30 1.21 -10.74
N VAL A 134 2.86 0.03 -10.43
CA VAL A 134 2.44 -0.83 -9.32
C VAL A 134 3.62 -1.09 -8.41
N ALA A 135 3.40 -0.91 -7.11
CA ALA A 135 4.37 -1.10 -6.05
C ALA A 135 4.05 -2.35 -5.22
N LEU A 136 5.05 -3.21 -5.02
CA LEU A 136 4.95 -4.34 -4.09
C LEU A 136 5.21 -3.85 -2.67
N GLU A 137 4.36 -4.26 -1.75
CA GLU A 137 4.39 -3.81 -0.35
C GLU A 137 5.14 -4.80 0.54
N ASN A 138 5.91 -4.29 1.52
CA ASN A 138 6.40 -5.09 2.63
C ASN A 138 5.26 -5.37 3.61
N LEU A 139 5.07 -6.63 3.94
CA LEU A 139 3.99 -7.10 4.82
C LEU A 139 4.54 -7.51 6.19
N ALA A 140 3.70 -7.41 7.21
CA ALA A 140 3.90 -7.98 8.54
C ALA A 140 2.55 -8.34 9.18
N LEU A 141 1.62 -8.83 8.36
CA LEU A 141 0.24 -9.09 8.76
C LEU A 141 0.08 -10.46 9.43
N ALA A 142 0.89 -11.45 9.02
CA ALA A 142 0.78 -12.81 9.52
C ALA A 142 2.11 -13.58 9.45
N GLU A 143 2.21 -14.66 10.26
CA GLU A 143 3.35 -15.58 10.17
C GLU A 143 3.50 -16.21 8.78
N GLY A 144 2.41 -16.25 8.02
CA GLY A 144 2.34 -16.80 6.66
C GLY A 144 2.78 -15.86 5.55
N ASP A 145 3.12 -14.61 5.81
CA ASP A 145 3.57 -13.69 4.76
C ASP A 145 4.76 -14.29 4.01
N LEU A 146 4.64 -14.33 2.67
CA LEU A 146 5.58 -15.05 1.81
C LEU A 146 6.97 -14.46 1.85
N LEU A 147 7.06 -13.14 1.62
CA LEU A 147 8.32 -12.40 1.58
C LEU A 147 8.56 -11.69 2.90
N ARG A 148 9.76 -11.81 3.41
CA ARG A 148 10.19 -11.19 4.66
C ARG A 148 11.52 -10.47 4.49
N GLY A 149 11.56 -9.27 5.02
CA GLY A 149 12.74 -8.43 4.95
C GLY A 149 13.03 -7.83 3.57
N PRO A 150 13.87 -6.82 3.53
CA PRO A 150 14.20 -6.11 2.29
C PRO A 150 14.97 -6.97 1.29
N GLU A 151 15.69 -8.02 1.73
CA GLU A 151 16.46 -8.90 0.86
C GLU A 151 15.57 -9.75 -0.03
N GLU A 152 14.53 -10.39 0.52
CA GLU A 152 13.62 -11.25 -0.26
C GLU A 152 12.80 -10.41 -1.23
N LEU A 153 12.28 -9.26 -0.78
CA LEU A 153 11.53 -8.35 -1.64
C LEU A 153 12.42 -7.72 -2.72
N GLY A 154 13.65 -7.36 -2.38
CA GLY A 154 14.64 -6.82 -3.32
C GLY A 154 15.03 -7.82 -4.41
N ALA A 155 15.17 -9.10 -4.06
CA ALA A 155 15.42 -10.17 -5.03
C ALA A 155 14.25 -10.28 -6.03
N LEU A 156 13.01 -10.23 -5.56
CA LEU A 156 11.82 -10.23 -6.43
C LEU A 156 11.78 -9.00 -7.33
N LEU A 157 11.98 -7.81 -6.80
CA LEU A 157 11.99 -6.56 -7.58
C LEU A 157 13.12 -6.51 -8.61
N THR A 158 14.23 -7.19 -8.38
CA THR A 158 15.31 -7.35 -9.36
C THR A 158 14.86 -8.22 -10.54
N ARG A 159 14.11 -9.28 -10.29
CA ARG A 159 13.56 -10.18 -11.33
C ARG A 159 12.38 -9.55 -12.08
N PHE A 160 11.63 -8.66 -11.43
CA PHE A 160 10.47 -7.96 -11.98
C PHE A 160 10.68 -6.43 -11.94
N PRO A 161 11.56 -5.88 -12.79
CA PRO A 161 11.90 -4.45 -12.77
C PRO A 161 10.75 -3.51 -13.14
N GLN A 162 9.63 -4.05 -13.66
CA GLN A 162 8.42 -3.31 -13.98
C GLN A 162 7.63 -2.88 -12.74
N TYR A 163 7.84 -3.55 -11.60
CA TYR A 163 7.22 -3.23 -10.32
C TYR A 163 8.14 -2.33 -9.50
N GLY A 164 7.55 -1.45 -8.72
CA GLY A 164 8.25 -0.66 -7.72
C GLY A 164 8.06 -1.19 -6.31
N PHE A 165 8.43 -0.39 -5.33
CA PHE A 165 8.34 -0.69 -3.91
C PHE A 165 7.36 0.26 -3.22
N CYS A 166 6.48 -0.27 -2.37
CA CYS A 166 5.72 0.46 -1.38
C CYS A 166 6.30 0.16 0.00
N LEU A 167 6.82 1.18 0.68
CA LEU A 167 7.24 1.05 2.07
C LEU A 167 6.04 1.33 2.97
N ASP A 168 5.51 0.27 3.59
CA ASP A 168 4.67 0.41 4.76
C ASP A 168 5.54 0.51 6.01
N VAL A 169 5.47 1.66 6.69
CA VAL A 169 6.35 1.96 7.82
C VAL A 169 5.91 1.25 9.10
N GLY A 170 4.60 1.02 9.26
CA GLY A 170 4.05 0.28 10.38
C GLY A 170 4.38 -1.21 10.29
N HIS A 171 4.21 -1.82 9.12
CA HIS A 171 4.61 -3.20 8.86
C HIS A 171 6.12 -3.40 9.11
N ALA A 172 6.94 -2.49 8.60
CA ALA A 172 8.39 -2.56 8.81
C ALA A 172 8.77 -2.48 10.30
N LEU A 173 8.04 -1.70 11.11
CA LEU A 173 8.23 -1.66 12.57
C LEU A 173 7.84 -2.99 13.23
N VAL A 174 6.72 -3.58 12.85
CA VAL A 174 6.26 -4.88 13.40
C VAL A 174 7.25 -5.99 13.05
N GLU A 175 7.72 -6.03 11.81
CA GLU A 175 8.59 -7.09 11.30
C GLU A 175 10.02 -7.04 11.87
N LEU A 176 10.63 -5.84 11.86
CA LEU A 176 12.08 -5.66 12.11
C LEU A 176 12.38 -4.70 13.27
N GLY A 177 11.35 -4.30 14.03
CA GLY A 177 11.48 -3.35 15.13
C GLY A 177 11.81 -1.93 14.64
N SER A 178 12.24 -1.07 15.54
CA SER A 178 12.48 0.36 15.27
C SER A 178 13.53 0.65 14.15
N ARG A 179 14.30 -0.33 13.74
CA ARG A 179 15.24 -0.21 12.60
C ARG A 179 14.61 -0.57 11.27
N GLY A 180 13.48 -1.26 11.28
CA GLY A 180 12.83 -1.81 10.09
C GLY A 180 12.57 -0.78 9.00
N PRO A 181 11.88 0.34 9.25
CA PRO A 181 11.60 1.33 8.23
C PRO A 181 12.86 1.84 7.52
N ARG A 182 13.93 2.07 8.29
CA ARG A 182 15.20 2.53 7.75
C ARG A 182 15.91 1.45 6.93
N LEU A 183 15.90 0.19 7.37
CA LEU A 183 16.51 -0.94 6.64
C LEU A 183 15.85 -1.10 5.26
N TYR A 184 14.52 -1.06 5.19
CA TYR A 184 13.81 -1.09 3.92
C TYR A 184 14.14 0.11 3.03
N GLN A 185 14.18 1.31 3.61
CA GLN A 185 14.51 2.53 2.87
C GLN A 185 15.93 2.50 2.30
N GLU A 186 16.92 2.06 3.08
CA GLU A 186 18.31 1.95 2.64
C GLU A 186 18.47 0.90 1.54
N ALA A 187 17.79 -0.24 1.64
CA ALA A 187 17.91 -1.33 0.68
C ALA A 187 17.12 -1.10 -0.61
N LEU A 188 15.89 -0.56 -0.52
CA LEU A 188 14.94 -0.50 -1.61
C LEU A 188 14.54 0.93 -2.03
N GLY A 189 15.13 1.96 -1.42
CA GLY A 189 14.84 3.36 -1.72
C GLY A 189 14.86 3.73 -3.19
N PRO A 190 15.82 3.24 -4.03
CA PRO A 190 15.83 3.48 -5.47
C PRO A 190 14.62 2.92 -6.23
N ARG A 191 13.87 2.00 -5.63
CA ARG A 191 12.66 1.39 -6.19
C ARG A 191 11.38 1.94 -5.59
N LEU A 192 11.49 2.85 -4.60
CA LEU A 192 10.36 3.40 -3.87
C LEU A 192 9.45 4.23 -4.79
N LEU A 193 8.18 3.87 -4.85
CA LEU A 193 7.12 4.59 -5.57
C LEU A 193 6.08 5.15 -4.64
N HIS A 194 5.80 4.45 -3.53
CA HIS A 194 4.72 4.76 -2.61
C HIS A 194 5.10 4.48 -1.16
N LEU A 195 4.38 5.11 -0.23
CA LEU A 195 4.51 4.92 1.20
C LEU A 195 3.14 4.72 1.82
N HIS A 196 3.01 3.76 2.74
CA HIS A 196 1.92 3.73 3.71
C HIS A 196 2.42 4.28 5.04
N LEU A 197 1.72 5.27 5.54
CA LEU A 197 2.12 6.04 6.72
C LEU A 197 1.06 5.89 7.81
N HIS A 198 1.38 5.08 8.80
CA HIS A 198 0.61 4.90 10.03
C HIS A 198 1.55 4.51 11.16
N ASP A 199 1.05 4.46 12.37
CA ASP A 199 1.83 4.10 13.55
C ASP A 199 1.28 2.85 14.23
N ASN A 200 2.10 2.21 15.04
CA ASN A 200 1.74 1.10 15.92
C ASN A 200 2.77 0.97 17.05
N HIS A 201 2.58 0.02 17.94
CA HIS A 201 3.49 -0.22 19.07
C HIS A 201 4.52 -1.34 18.82
N GLY A 202 4.71 -1.75 17.56
CA GLY A 202 5.70 -2.77 17.14
C GLY A 202 5.30 -4.21 17.42
N GLN A 203 4.03 -4.47 17.78
CA GLN A 203 3.53 -5.81 18.09
C GLN A 203 2.47 -6.28 17.08
N LYS A 204 1.65 -5.38 16.60
CA LYS A 204 0.60 -5.62 15.62
C LYS A 204 0.37 -4.37 14.78
N ASP A 205 -0.31 -4.57 13.67
CA ASP A 205 -0.68 -3.52 12.74
C ASP A 205 -1.93 -2.77 13.26
N ASP A 206 -1.69 -1.70 14.04
CA ASP A 206 -2.76 -0.94 14.73
C ASP A 206 -3.33 0.21 13.89
N HIS A 207 -2.66 0.63 12.82
CA HIS A 207 -3.02 1.81 12.02
C HIS A 207 -3.30 3.08 12.84
N LEU A 208 -2.48 3.34 13.88
CA LEU A 208 -2.62 4.54 14.69
C LEU A 208 -2.25 5.80 13.89
N PRO A 209 -2.79 6.97 14.26
CA PRO A 209 -2.32 8.24 13.70
C PRO A 209 -0.81 8.43 13.84
N VAL A 210 -0.18 9.06 12.85
CA VAL A 210 1.26 9.34 12.81
C VAL A 210 1.72 10.02 14.09
N GLY A 211 2.72 9.44 14.74
CA GLY A 211 3.27 9.91 16.02
C GLY A 211 2.51 9.44 17.27
N ALA A 212 1.52 8.55 17.12
CA ALA A 212 0.78 7.98 18.25
C ALA A 212 1.33 6.62 18.75
N GLY A 213 2.36 6.08 18.09
CA GLY A 213 2.98 4.79 18.41
C GLY A 213 4.49 4.89 18.57
N ALA A 214 5.20 3.90 18.04
CA ALA A 214 6.64 3.71 18.25
C ALA A 214 7.49 3.83 16.95
N VAL A 215 6.89 4.23 15.82
CA VAL A 215 7.66 4.49 14.59
C VAL A 215 8.65 5.63 14.82
N PRO A 216 9.94 5.46 14.50
CA PRO A 216 10.97 6.49 14.73
C PRO A 216 10.93 7.58 13.64
N TRP A 217 9.84 8.35 13.59
CA TRP A 217 9.52 9.30 12.53
C TRP A 217 10.63 10.30 12.23
N GLU A 218 11.30 10.86 13.25
CA GLU A 218 12.37 11.84 13.07
C GLU A 218 13.53 11.27 12.24
N LYS A 219 13.86 10.00 12.45
CA LYS A 219 14.94 9.32 11.71
C LYS A 219 14.53 8.90 10.30
N LEU A 220 13.25 8.59 10.12
CA LEU A 220 12.71 8.13 8.84
C LEU A 220 12.54 9.29 7.87
N ILE A 221 12.00 10.41 8.35
CA ILE A 221 11.64 11.57 7.53
C ILE A 221 12.83 12.19 6.80
N ASP A 222 14.00 12.21 7.43
CA ASP A 222 15.21 12.76 6.79
C ASP A 222 15.54 12.06 5.48
N GLY A 223 15.37 10.74 5.43
CA GLY A 223 15.56 9.97 4.21
C GLY A 223 14.41 10.07 3.19
N LEU A 224 13.27 10.66 3.57
CA LEU A 224 12.12 10.87 2.70
C LEU A 224 12.01 12.33 2.19
N ARG A 225 12.90 13.23 2.65
CA ARG A 225 12.94 14.60 2.14
C ARG A 225 13.23 14.60 0.65
N GLY A 226 12.36 15.28 -0.12
CA GLY A 226 12.50 15.31 -1.58
C GLY A 226 12.01 14.05 -2.31
N PHE A 227 11.44 13.06 -1.61
CA PHE A 227 10.84 11.89 -2.28
C PHE A 227 9.74 12.36 -3.26
N PRO A 228 9.86 12.02 -4.57
CA PRO A 228 8.95 12.55 -5.59
C PRO A 228 7.65 11.78 -5.73
N GLY A 229 7.54 10.61 -5.09
CA GLY A 229 6.38 9.71 -5.18
C GLY A 229 5.18 10.15 -4.36
N THR A 230 4.30 9.20 -4.10
CA THR A 230 3.07 9.37 -3.33
C THR A 230 3.16 8.71 -1.97
N ALA A 231 2.33 9.14 -1.02
CA ALA A 231 2.18 8.48 0.27
C ALA A 231 0.73 8.53 0.74
N ALA A 232 0.22 7.44 1.29
CA ALA A 232 -1.12 7.37 1.87
C ALA A 232 -1.06 7.29 3.40
N LEU A 233 -1.90 8.09 4.05
CA LEU A 233 -2.22 7.95 5.47
C LEU A 233 -3.21 6.82 5.62
N GLU A 234 -2.77 5.69 6.14
CA GLU A 234 -3.62 4.55 6.45
C GLU A 234 -3.95 4.52 7.95
N VAL A 235 -4.69 5.50 8.40
CA VAL A 235 -4.88 5.73 9.85
C VAL A 235 -6.32 5.60 10.28
N THR A 236 -6.51 5.06 11.47
CA THR A 236 -7.79 5.00 12.18
C THR A 236 -8.14 6.35 12.83
N GLY A 237 -9.34 6.46 13.40
CA GLY A 237 -9.78 7.67 14.12
C GLY A 237 -10.49 8.70 13.25
N GLY A 238 -10.95 8.31 12.06
CA GLY A 238 -11.77 9.13 11.18
C GLY A 238 -11.08 10.41 10.70
N PRO A 239 -11.85 11.46 10.40
CA PRO A 239 -11.31 12.76 9.96
C PRO A 239 -10.26 13.34 10.91
N GLU A 240 -10.43 13.15 12.21
CA GLU A 240 -9.49 13.65 13.22
C GLU A 240 -8.15 12.92 13.19
N GLY A 241 -8.16 11.58 12.99
CA GLY A 241 -6.95 10.79 12.79
C GLY A 241 -6.13 11.27 11.59
N VAL A 242 -6.80 11.57 10.48
CA VAL A 242 -6.18 12.11 9.28
C VAL A 242 -5.58 13.51 9.53
N ARG A 243 -6.33 14.42 10.18
CA ARG A 243 -5.85 15.79 10.51
C ARG A 243 -4.63 15.77 11.43
N ARG A 244 -4.67 14.95 12.48
CA ARG A 244 -3.55 14.80 13.42
C ARG A 244 -2.31 14.26 12.71
N SER A 245 -2.47 13.25 11.89
CA SER A 245 -1.37 12.65 11.12
C SER A 245 -0.75 13.64 10.14
N LEU A 246 -1.58 14.38 9.39
CA LEU A 246 -1.11 15.42 8.49
C LEU A 246 -0.33 16.51 9.23
N SER A 247 -0.88 17.03 10.33
CA SER A 247 -0.22 18.06 11.15
C SER A 247 1.14 17.58 11.68
N ARG A 248 1.20 16.33 12.14
CA ARG A 248 2.47 15.73 12.62
C ARG A 248 3.50 15.61 11.49
N LEU A 249 3.09 15.12 10.32
CA LEU A 249 3.98 15.02 9.16
C LEU A 249 4.48 16.39 8.69
N GLN A 250 3.62 17.40 8.66
CA GLN A 250 4.01 18.77 8.33
C GLN A 250 5.06 19.31 9.30
N SER A 251 4.88 19.06 10.59
CA SER A 251 5.86 19.42 11.62
C SER A 251 7.21 18.71 11.43
N LEU A 252 7.19 17.42 11.07
CA LEU A 252 8.41 16.63 10.83
C LEU A 252 9.14 17.02 9.53
N LEU A 253 8.40 17.47 8.51
CA LEU A 253 8.94 17.88 7.21
C LEU A 253 9.38 19.35 7.20
N ALA A 254 8.99 20.14 8.20
CA ALA A 254 9.45 21.52 8.33
C ALA A 254 10.99 21.59 8.40
N PRO A 255 11.58 22.65 7.84
CA PRO A 255 13.04 22.83 7.80
C PRO A 255 13.67 22.96 9.19
#